data_debb61e904d763deb9203706477b7082
#
_entry.id   debb61e904d763deb9203706477b7082
#
_cell.length_a   1.000
_cell.length_b   1.000
_cell.length_c   1.000
_cell.angle_alpha   90.00
_cell.angle_beta   90.00
_cell.angle_gamma   90.00
#
_symmetry.space_group_name_H-M   'P 1'
#
loop_
_entity.id
_entity.type
_entity.pdbx_description
1 polymer ?
#
loop_
_entity_poly.entity_id
_entity_poly.type
_entity_poly.pdbx_seq_one_letter_code
_entity_poly.pdbx_strand_id
1 'polypeptide(L)'
;MTATAANYVWLDERYPAPAEAYCFTLVHNLPPSDLLARRRGQTEPSQTGTAAIVDSAFDRPGRSSDNARQFIAMTTVGDRTLLIEPNGYLGVTEEEALSTSAGTRWVSHFVNINGLDSFLWAEDTAKRLTFEPGLPDHRWRTTPDELLDAMHHSGFQFWDETSDTAEPVATEAAFALAEHLTGVRITPELLQGTTFVCGSAEIR
;
A
#
# COMPACT_ATOMS: atom_id res chain seq x y z
N MET A 1 -3.29 7.84 -20.34
CA MET A 1 -4.56 7.14 -20.02
C MET A 1 -4.56 6.96 -18.51
N THR A 2 -5.62 7.30 -17.83
CA THR A 2 -5.76 7.16 -16.37
C THR A 2 -6.07 5.69 -16.07
N ALA A 3 -5.46 5.12 -15.03
CA ALA A 3 -5.66 3.73 -14.66
C ALA A 3 -7.10 3.49 -14.14
N THR A 4 -7.59 2.29 -14.37
CA THR A 4 -8.88 1.80 -13.85
C THR A 4 -8.65 0.43 -13.17
N ALA A 5 -9.62 -0.03 -12.39
CA ALA A 5 -9.60 -1.34 -11.75
C ALA A 5 -9.26 -2.48 -12.73
N ALA A 6 -9.75 -2.39 -13.99
CA ALA A 6 -9.48 -3.39 -15.02
C ALA A 6 -7.96 -3.58 -15.33
N ASN A 7 -7.12 -2.62 -14.98
CA ASN A 7 -5.67 -2.75 -15.15
C ASN A 7 -5.00 -3.61 -14.05
N TYR A 8 -5.75 -3.96 -12.99
CA TYR A 8 -5.24 -4.61 -11.79
C TYR A 8 -5.88 -5.96 -11.46
N VAL A 9 -6.82 -6.46 -12.28
CA VAL A 9 -7.49 -7.77 -12.08
C VAL A 9 -6.51 -8.95 -11.98
N TRP A 10 -5.29 -8.79 -12.49
CA TRP A 10 -4.24 -9.79 -12.42
C TRP A 10 -3.72 -10.03 -10.98
N LEU A 11 -3.99 -9.13 -10.02
CA LEU A 11 -3.52 -9.26 -8.64
C LEU A 11 -4.05 -10.57 -8.02
N ASP A 12 -5.34 -10.79 -8.03
CA ASP A 12 -5.96 -11.99 -7.47
C ASP A 12 -5.57 -13.25 -8.24
N GLU A 13 -5.45 -13.16 -9.56
CA GLU A 13 -5.12 -14.30 -10.41
C GLU A 13 -3.68 -14.80 -10.22
N ARG A 14 -2.72 -13.88 -10.02
CA ARG A 14 -1.30 -14.21 -10.02
C ARG A 14 -0.65 -14.19 -8.65
N TYR A 15 -1.25 -13.52 -7.69
CA TYR A 15 -0.68 -13.31 -6.36
C TYR A 15 -1.71 -13.52 -5.24
N PRO A 16 -2.36 -14.69 -5.16
CA PRO A 16 -3.38 -14.92 -4.15
C PRO A 16 -2.84 -14.71 -2.72
N ALA A 17 -1.64 -15.21 -2.41
CA ALA A 17 -1.07 -15.09 -1.07
C ALA A 17 -0.68 -13.65 -0.69
N PRO A 18 0.03 -12.85 -1.54
CA PRO A 18 0.21 -11.43 -1.29
C PRO A 18 -1.10 -10.62 -1.32
N ALA A 19 -2.11 -11.05 -2.10
CA ALA A 19 -3.40 -10.39 -2.15
C ALA A 19 -4.25 -10.62 -0.90
N GLU A 20 -3.98 -11.68 -0.12
CA GLU A 20 -4.73 -11.97 1.11
C GLU A 20 -4.34 -11.06 2.29
N ALA A 21 -3.09 -10.62 2.40
CA ALA A 21 -2.64 -9.74 3.49
C ALA A 21 -1.36 -8.98 3.14
N TYR A 22 -1.47 -7.69 2.96
CA TYR A 22 -0.34 -6.82 2.62
C TYR A 22 -0.58 -5.36 3.00
N CYS A 23 0.49 -4.58 3.01
CA CYS A 23 0.41 -3.14 2.82
C CYS A 23 1.39 -2.73 1.72
N PHE A 24 0.88 -2.12 0.64
CA PHE A 24 1.66 -1.46 -0.40
C PHE A 24 1.67 0.03 -0.14
N THR A 25 2.86 0.63 -0.17
CA THR A 25 3.01 2.07 0.02
C THR A 25 3.92 2.66 -1.06
N LEU A 26 3.50 3.77 -1.64
CA LEU A 26 4.29 4.56 -2.59
C LEU A 26 4.68 5.89 -1.94
N VAL A 27 5.98 6.16 -1.86
CA VAL A 27 6.55 7.35 -1.21
C VAL A 27 7.32 8.18 -2.23
N HIS A 28 7.03 9.48 -2.32
CA HIS A 28 7.66 10.38 -3.29
C HIS A 28 9.01 10.90 -2.81
N ASN A 29 10.01 10.92 -3.68
CA ASN A 29 11.33 11.53 -3.44
C ASN A 29 11.98 11.14 -2.09
N LEU A 30 11.77 9.91 -1.64
CA LEU A 30 12.37 9.38 -0.42
C LEU A 30 13.01 8.02 -0.74
N PRO A 31 14.34 7.93 -0.91
CA PRO A 31 15.03 6.66 -1.22
C PRO A 31 14.81 5.58 -0.14
N PRO A 32 14.91 4.27 -0.49
CA PRO A 32 14.76 3.17 0.46
C PRO A 32 15.61 3.29 1.73
N SER A 33 16.87 3.75 1.61
CA SER A 33 17.77 3.96 2.75
C SER A 33 17.23 5.00 3.73
N ASP A 34 16.72 6.12 3.21
CA ASP A 34 16.24 7.22 4.01
C ASP A 34 14.87 6.88 4.62
N LEU A 35 14.03 6.16 3.87
CA LEU A 35 12.78 5.61 4.38
C LEU A 35 13.03 4.64 5.53
N LEU A 36 13.99 3.71 5.37
CA LEU A 36 14.39 2.78 6.42
C LEU A 36 14.89 3.52 7.67
N ALA A 37 15.71 4.56 7.49
CA ALA A 37 16.21 5.39 8.59
C ALA A 37 15.09 6.14 9.32
N ARG A 38 14.11 6.75 8.60
CA ARG A 38 12.94 7.40 9.20
C ARG A 38 12.09 6.42 10.04
N ARG A 39 12.04 5.15 9.60
CA ARG A 39 11.32 4.07 10.27
C ARG A 39 12.13 3.38 11.39
N ARG A 40 13.30 3.93 11.78
CA ARG A 40 14.25 3.30 12.73
C ARG A 40 14.52 1.84 12.38
N GLY A 41 14.61 1.60 11.07
CA GLY A 41 14.71 0.28 10.50
C GLY A 41 16.09 -0.31 10.66
N GLN A 42 16.15 -1.64 10.63
CA GLN A 42 17.38 -2.44 10.53
C GLN A 42 17.44 -3.07 9.15
N THR A 43 18.60 -3.03 8.52
CA THR A 43 18.81 -3.64 7.21
C THR A 43 18.79 -5.16 7.32
N GLU A 44 18.19 -5.82 6.35
CA GLU A 44 18.13 -7.27 6.18
C GLU A 44 18.62 -7.66 4.79
N PRO A 45 18.93 -8.95 4.55
CA PRO A 45 19.34 -9.41 3.23
C PRO A 45 18.32 -9.10 2.16
N SER A 46 18.75 -8.56 1.02
CA SER A 46 17.89 -8.27 -0.13
C SER A 46 17.26 -9.55 -0.68
N GLN A 47 16.04 -9.41 -1.19
CA GLN A 47 15.25 -10.51 -1.78
C GLN A 47 14.83 -10.16 -3.20
N THR A 48 14.69 -11.16 -4.06
CA THR A 48 14.21 -10.94 -5.44
C THR A 48 12.82 -11.56 -5.63
N GLY A 49 11.88 -10.73 -6.05
CA GLY A 49 10.47 -11.11 -6.27
C GLY A 49 9.64 -11.18 -4.99
N THR A 50 8.33 -11.05 -5.18
CA THR A 50 7.35 -11.02 -4.06
C THR A 50 7.29 -12.33 -3.28
N ALA A 51 7.44 -13.49 -3.92
CA ALA A 51 7.47 -14.78 -3.22
C ALA A 51 8.57 -14.81 -2.15
N ALA A 52 9.79 -14.40 -2.50
CA ALA A 52 10.91 -14.40 -1.57
C ALA A 52 10.74 -13.40 -0.41
N ILE A 53 10.11 -12.23 -0.64
CA ILE A 53 9.83 -11.29 0.46
C ILE A 53 8.72 -11.80 1.38
N VAL A 54 7.73 -12.52 0.84
CA VAL A 54 6.67 -13.17 1.64
C VAL A 54 7.29 -14.25 2.53
N ASP A 55 8.07 -15.18 1.95
CA ASP A 55 8.77 -16.23 2.70
C ASP A 55 9.63 -15.61 3.82
N SER A 56 10.43 -14.58 3.49
CA SER A 56 11.27 -13.88 4.48
C SER A 56 10.48 -13.22 5.59
N ALA A 57 9.26 -12.72 5.33
CA ALA A 57 8.40 -12.13 6.34
C ALA A 57 7.83 -13.18 7.32
N PHE A 58 7.55 -14.40 6.84
CA PHE A 58 6.95 -15.47 7.64
C PHE A 58 7.97 -16.33 8.38
N ASP A 59 9.17 -16.55 7.81
CA ASP A 59 10.22 -17.40 8.37
C ASP A 59 10.99 -16.77 9.54
N ARG A 60 10.61 -15.58 9.99
CA ARG A 60 11.33 -14.85 11.05
C ARG A 60 11.17 -15.53 12.42
N PRO A 61 12.27 -15.93 13.07
CA PRO A 61 12.22 -16.40 14.45
C PRO A 61 11.88 -15.23 15.40
N GLY A 62 10.89 -15.40 16.27
CA GLY A 62 10.63 -14.50 17.39
C GLY A 62 9.65 -13.36 17.11
N ARG A 63 8.42 -13.67 16.69
CA ARG A 63 7.25 -12.79 16.91
C ARG A 63 6.87 -12.72 18.40
N SER A 64 7.86 -12.57 19.29
CA SER A 64 7.57 -12.41 20.72
C SER A 64 7.37 -10.93 21.03
N SER A 65 6.44 -10.66 21.93
CA SER A 65 5.79 -9.38 22.20
C SER A 65 6.68 -8.21 22.64
N ASP A 66 7.95 -8.41 22.91
CA ASP A 66 8.79 -7.37 23.54
C ASP A 66 9.65 -6.55 22.58
N ASN A 67 9.68 -6.89 21.28
CA ASN A 67 10.35 -6.12 20.24
C ASN A 67 9.68 -6.38 18.88
N ALA A 68 8.41 -6.04 18.80
CA ALA A 68 7.65 -6.24 17.57
C ALA A 68 8.23 -5.38 16.43
N ARG A 69 8.82 -6.03 15.43
CA ARG A 69 9.32 -5.40 14.23
C ARG A 69 8.62 -5.97 13.01
N GLN A 70 8.13 -5.09 12.16
CA GLN A 70 7.51 -5.44 10.89
C GLN A 70 8.58 -5.58 9.81
N PHE A 71 8.56 -6.69 9.08
CA PHE A 71 9.38 -6.85 7.86
C PHE A 71 8.88 -5.88 6.78
N ILE A 72 9.83 -5.26 6.09
CA ILE A 72 9.57 -4.33 5.00
C ILE A 72 10.52 -4.62 3.83
N ALA A 73 9.99 -4.56 2.62
CA ALA A 73 10.75 -4.70 1.39
C ALA A 73 10.53 -3.46 0.52
N MET A 74 11.62 -2.88 0.00
CA MET A 74 11.58 -1.59 -0.67
C MET A 74 12.32 -1.64 -2.00
N THR A 75 11.81 -0.91 -3.00
CA THR A 75 12.52 -0.68 -4.26
C THR A 75 12.23 0.71 -4.80
N THR A 76 13.12 1.22 -5.64
CA THR A 76 12.90 2.51 -6.32
C THR A 76 12.19 2.29 -7.65
N VAL A 77 11.14 3.06 -7.89
CA VAL A 77 10.38 3.09 -9.16
C VAL A 77 10.28 4.55 -9.62
N GLY A 78 11.12 4.96 -10.56
CA GLY A 78 11.23 6.36 -10.95
C GLY A 78 11.72 7.23 -9.77
N ASP A 79 10.95 8.24 -9.42
CA ASP A 79 11.18 9.13 -8.26
C ASP A 79 10.41 8.68 -7.00
N ARG A 80 9.90 7.44 -6.99
CA ARG A 80 9.14 6.86 -5.87
C ARG A 80 9.88 5.69 -5.26
N THR A 81 9.64 5.47 -3.99
CA THR A 81 9.94 4.19 -3.32
C THR A 81 8.64 3.41 -3.19
N LEU A 82 8.62 2.20 -3.74
CA LEU A 82 7.62 1.20 -3.43
C LEU A 82 8.08 0.46 -2.17
N LEU A 83 7.25 0.49 -1.14
CA LEU A 83 7.40 -0.27 0.10
C LEU A 83 6.30 -1.33 0.15
N ILE A 84 6.69 -2.58 0.41
CA ILE A 84 5.78 -3.72 0.57
C ILE A 84 5.96 -4.29 1.97
N GLU A 85 4.87 -4.48 2.67
CA GLU A 85 4.81 -5.11 3.99
C GLU A 85 3.95 -6.37 3.88
N PRO A 86 4.52 -7.56 3.67
CA PRO A 86 3.76 -8.81 3.70
C PRO A 86 3.14 -9.00 5.09
N ASN A 87 1.83 -9.18 5.16
CA ASN A 87 1.07 -9.27 6.40
C ASN A 87 1.38 -8.13 7.41
N GLY A 88 1.61 -6.93 6.88
CA GLY A 88 1.91 -5.71 7.65
C GLY A 88 0.86 -4.63 7.43
N TYR A 89 0.90 -3.59 8.27
CA TYR A 89 -0.09 -2.50 8.27
C TYR A 89 0.50 -1.13 8.63
N LEU A 90 1.81 -1.02 8.78
CA LEU A 90 2.44 0.24 9.23
C LEU A 90 2.20 1.38 8.23
N GLY A 91 2.08 1.05 6.92
CA GLY A 91 1.81 2.03 5.88
C GLY A 91 0.48 2.76 6.04
N VAL A 92 -0.52 2.14 6.68
CA VAL A 92 -1.83 2.73 6.97
C VAL A 92 -2.04 3.10 8.44
N THR A 93 -1.05 2.82 9.31
CA THR A 93 -1.05 3.31 10.69
C THR A 93 -0.83 4.82 10.67
N GLU A 94 -1.83 5.59 11.09
CA GLU A 94 -1.87 7.04 10.93
C GLU A 94 -0.63 7.73 11.52
N GLU A 95 -0.27 7.43 12.77
CA GLU A 95 0.89 8.03 13.44
C GLU A 95 2.20 7.79 12.67
N GLU A 96 2.38 6.55 12.18
CA GLU A 96 3.56 6.16 11.43
C GLU A 96 3.61 6.79 10.04
N ALA A 97 2.49 6.78 9.31
CA ALA A 97 2.39 7.35 7.97
C ALA A 97 2.59 8.87 8.01
N LEU A 98 1.92 9.58 8.95
CA LEU A 98 2.05 11.03 9.05
C LEU A 98 3.48 11.44 9.42
N SER A 99 4.09 10.81 10.43
CA SER A 99 5.46 11.15 10.84
C SER A 99 6.48 10.89 9.73
N THR A 100 6.29 9.81 8.96
CA THR A 100 7.20 9.44 7.87
C THR A 100 6.99 10.30 6.62
N SER A 101 5.78 10.83 6.41
CA SER A 101 5.44 11.67 5.23
C SER A 101 5.96 13.10 5.28
N ALA A 102 6.74 13.48 6.28
CA ALA A 102 7.32 14.82 6.38
C ALA A 102 8.12 15.19 5.11
N GLY A 103 7.71 16.26 4.42
CA GLY A 103 8.30 16.73 3.17
C GLY A 103 8.10 15.81 1.98
N THR A 104 7.14 14.89 2.04
CA THR A 104 6.87 13.94 0.95
C THR A 104 5.38 13.57 0.86
N ARG A 105 5.02 12.87 -0.24
CA ARG A 105 3.71 12.25 -0.42
C ARG A 105 3.81 10.77 -0.10
N TRP A 106 2.82 10.28 0.61
CA TRP A 106 2.66 8.91 1.07
C TRP A 106 1.29 8.39 0.66
N VAL A 107 1.24 7.31 -0.12
CA VAL A 107 -0.01 6.68 -0.56
C VAL A 107 0.07 5.20 -0.25
N SER A 108 -0.84 4.71 0.58
CA SER A 108 -0.85 3.32 1.03
C SER A 108 -2.20 2.65 0.79
N HIS A 109 -2.15 1.37 0.47
CA HIS A 109 -3.28 0.46 0.47
C HIS A 109 -2.93 -0.81 1.25
N PHE A 110 -3.82 -1.19 2.15
CA PHE A 110 -3.72 -2.33 3.05
C PHE A 110 -4.93 -3.23 2.91
N VAL A 111 -4.69 -4.54 2.94
CA VAL A 111 -5.72 -5.59 3.09
C VAL A 111 -5.20 -6.62 4.06
N ASN A 112 -6.08 -7.20 4.90
CA ASN A 112 -5.76 -8.34 5.73
C ASN A 112 -6.60 -9.57 5.39
N ILE A 113 -6.24 -10.73 5.94
CA ILE A 113 -6.92 -12.02 5.69
C ILE A 113 -8.41 -12.05 6.08
N ASN A 114 -8.90 -11.08 6.86
CA ASN A 114 -10.31 -10.96 7.23
C ASN A 114 -11.09 -10.02 6.31
N GLY A 115 -10.47 -9.55 5.23
CA GLY A 115 -11.07 -8.60 4.29
C GLY A 115 -11.15 -7.16 4.81
N LEU A 116 -10.49 -6.85 5.93
CA LEU A 116 -10.35 -5.46 6.35
C LEU A 116 -9.35 -4.78 5.43
N ASP A 117 -9.77 -3.69 4.84
CA ASP A 117 -8.97 -2.88 3.94
C ASP A 117 -8.86 -1.43 4.42
N SER A 118 -7.84 -0.73 3.97
CA SER A 118 -7.67 0.69 4.25
C SER A 118 -6.84 1.36 3.17
N PHE A 119 -7.26 2.52 2.73
CA PHE A 119 -6.51 3.42 1.87
C PHE A 119 -6.15 4.68 2.64
N LEU A 120 -4.88 5.08 2.58
CA LEU A 120 -4.38 6.30 3.20
C LEU A 120 -3.55 7.12 2.21
N TRP A 121 -3.89 8.40 2.07
CA TRP A 121 -3.04 9.41 1.45
C TRP A 121 -2.66 10.46 2.48
N ALA A 122 -1.36 10.61 2.71
CA ALA A 122 -0.78 11.67 3.53
C ALA A 122 0.22 12.49 2.70
N GLU A 123 0.37 13.75 3.04
CA GLU A 123 1.31 14.66 2.40
C GLU A 123 1.81 15.65 3.43
N ASP A 124 3.14 15.73 3.58
CA ASP A 124 3.81 16.64 4.51
C ASP A 124 3.21 16.64 5.92
N THR A 125 3.13 15.46 6.52
CA THR A 125 2.56 15.17 7.85
C THR A 125 1.05 15.39 8.00
N ALA A 126 0.37 15.76 6.92
CA ALA A 126 -1.08 15.98 6.94
C ALA A 126 -1.81 14.81 6.28
N LYS A 127 -2.84 14.29 6.96
CA LYS A 127 -3.75 13.31 6.38
C LYS A 127 -4.67 13.98 5.35
N ARG A 128 -4.51 13.60 4.09
CA ARG A 128 -5.29 14.13 2.96
C ARG A 128 -6.58 13.35 2.77
N LEU A 129 -6.49 12.02 2.83
CA LEU A 129 -7.62 11.11 2.64
C LEU A 129 -7.36 9.79 3.38
N THR A 130 -8.38 9.25 4.01
CA THR A 130 -8.43 7.85 4.45
C THR A 130 -9.84 7.32 4.29
N PHE A 131 -9.96 6.07 3.85
CA PHE A 131 -11.24 5.37 3.70
C PHE A 131 -11.00 3.86 3.60
N GLU A 132 -12.06 3.09 3.73
CA GLU A 132 -12.10 1.65 3.46
C GLU A 132 -12.52 1.46 1.99
N PRO A 133 -11.64 0.88 1.13
CA PRO A 133 -11.96 0.62 -0.28
C PRO A 133 -13.27 -0.11 -0.53
N GLY A 134 -13.64 -1.07 0.33
CA GLY A 134 -14.94 -1.74 0.30
C GLY A 134 -16.13 -0.86 0.68
N LEU A 135 -15.90 0.30 1.32
CA LEU A 135 -16.93 1.26 1.75
C LEU A 135 -16.54 2.69 1.38
N PRO A 136 -16.39 3.02 0.09
CA PRO A 136 -15.81 4.28 -0.37
C PRO A 136 -16.65 5.51 -0.02
N ASP A 137 -17.90 5.36 0.40
CA ASP A 137 -18.74 6.44 0.91
C ASP A 137 -18.30 6.95 2.27
N HIS A 138 -17.67 6.09 3.07
CA HIS A 138 -17.16 6.44 4.38
C HIS A 138 -15.72 6.97 4.28
N ARG A 139 -15.59 8.26 4.00
CA ARG A 139 -14.31 8.95 3.81
C ARG A 139 -14.05 9.98 4.92
N TRP A 140 -12.84 9.94 5.50
CA TRP A 140 -12.40 10.93 6.51
C TRP A 140 -11.23 11.75 5.98
N ARG A 141 -11.34 13.09 6.04
CA ARG A 141 -10.36 13.97 5.43
C ARG A 141 -10.61 15.47 5.65
N THR A 142 -9.63 16.28 5.17
CA THR A 142 -9.72 17.75 5.18
C THR A 142 -10.56 18.29 4.01
N THR A 143 -10.53 17.61 2.85
CA THR A 143 -11.26 18.00 1.62
C THR A 143 -11.96 16.79 1.02
N PRO A 144 -13.25 16.55 1.39
CA PRO A 144 -13.98 15.33 1.08
C PRO A 144 -14.10 14.94 -0.38
N ASP A 145 -14.21 15.86 -1.27
CA ASP A 145 -14.61 15.58 -2.64
C ASP A 145 -13.50 15.82 -3.68
N GLU A 146 -12.28 16.13 -3.20
CA GLU A 146 -11.13 16.40 -4.07
C GLU A 146 -10.78 15.23 -5.00
N LEU A 147 -11.03 13.99 -4.56
CA LEU A 147 -10.72 12.78 -5.33
C LEU A 147 -11.94 12.01 -5.83
N LEU A 148 -13.17 12.54 -5.69
CA LEU A 148 -14.36 11.81 -6.11
C LEU A 148 -14.32 11.40 -7.58
N ASP A 149 -13.97 12.32 -8.48
CA ASP A 149 -13.88 12.03 -9.91
C ASP A 149 -12.78 10.98 -10.19
N ALA A 150 -11.65 11.06 -9.48
CA ALA A 150 -10.58 10.07 -9.60
C ALA A 150 -11.00 8.70 -9.04
N MET A 151 -11.73 8.65 -7.93
CA MET A 151 -12.27 7.43 -7.35
C MET A 151 -13.29 6.77 -8.30
N HIS A 152 -14.25 7.54 -8.84
CA HIS A 152 -15.18 7.03 -9.84
C HIS A 152 -14.45 6.49 -11.07
N HIS A 153 -13.46 7.22 -11.57
CA HIS A 153 -12.67 6.80 -12.72
C HIS A 153 -11.86 5.52 -12.42
N SER A 154 -11.34 5.38 -11.23
CA SER A 154 -10.60 4.20 -10.78
C SER A 154 -11.47 2.94 -10.68
N GLY A 155 -12.80 3.10 -10.54
CA GLY A 155 -13.75 1.98 -10.50
C GLY A 155 -14.42 1.76 -9.15
N PHE A 156 -14.25 2.68 -8.18
CA PHE A 156 -14.98 2.61 -6.92
C PHE A 156 -16.49 2.74 -7.16
N GLN A 157 -17.24 1.86 -6.52
CA GLN A 157 -18.69 1.89 -6.52
C GLN A 157 -19.16 2.58 -5.25
N PHE A 158 -19.88 3.68 -5.43
CA PHE A 158 -20.54 4.40 -4.35
C PHE A 158 -21.96 3.87 -4.19
N TRP A 159 -22.47 3.90 -2.97
CA TRP A 159 -23.80 3.40 -2.68
C TRP A 159 -24.84 4.14 -3.52
N ASP A 160 -25.49 3.40 -4.37
CA ASP A 160 -26.70 3.81 -5.08
C ASP A 160 -27.73 2.68 -4.88
N GLU A 161 -28.91 3.03 -4.36
CA GLU A 161 -30.01 2.07 -4.11
C GLU A 161 -30.43 1.29 -5.37
N THR A 162 -29.96 1.71 -6.56
CA THR A 162 -30.26 1.11 -7.86
C THR A 162 -29.16 0.19 -8.38
N SER A 163 -28.00 0.12 -7.71
CA SER A 163 -26.85 -0.67 -8.17
C SER A 163 -27.01 -2.13 -7.74
N ASP A 164 -27.59 -2.95 -8.59
CA ASP A 164 -27.62 -4.40 -8.43
C ASP A 164 -26.43 -5.04 -9.17
N THR A 165 -25.61 -5.85 -8.47
CA THR A 165 -24.85 -7.00 -8.99
C THR A 165 -23.43 -6.89 -9.53
N ALA A 166 -22.66 -5.83 -9.42
CA ALA A 166 -21.23 -5.98 -9.72
C ALA A 166 -20.43 -6.41 -8.47
N GLU A 167 -19.61 -7.47 -8.57
CA GLU A 167 -18.64 -7.78 -7.53
C GLU A 167 -17.75 -6.55 -7.29
N PRO A 168 -17.58 -6.11 -6.03
CA PRO A 168 -16.80 -4.92 -5.75
C PRO A 168 -15.32 -5.18 -6.09
N VAL A 169 -14.79 -4.41 -7.03
CA VAL A 169 -13.35 -4.41 -7.42
C VAL A 169 -12.56 -3.42 -6.55
N ALA A 170 -12.77 -3.47 -5.24
CA ALA A 170 -12.26 -2.49 -4.29
C ALA A 170 -10.74 -2.44 -4.25
N THR A 171 -10.09 -3.60 -4.24
CA THR A 171 -8.63 -3.75 -4.28
C THR A 171 -8.05 -3.16 -5.55
N GLU A 172 -8.57 -3.55 -6.70
CA GLU A 172 -8.12 -3.10 -8.02
C GLU A 172 -8.34 -1.60 -8.20
N ALA A 173 -9.47 -1.08 -7.71
CA ALA A 173 -9.76 0.35 -7.73
C ALA A 173 -8.80 1.13 -6.82
N ALA A 174 -8.41 0.57 -5.67
CA ALA A 174 -7.41 1.18 -4.78
C ALA A 174 -6.02 1.27 -5.44
N PHE A 175 -5.59 0.22 -6.15
CA PHE A 175 -4.34 0.29 -6.93
C PHE A 175 -4.43 1.29 -8.07
N ALA A 176 -5.56 1.38 -8.76
CA ALA A 176 -5.77 2.36 -9.82
C ALA A 176 -5.75 3.80 -9.28
N LEU A 177 -6.35 4.04 -8.12
CA LEU A 177 -6.29 5.34 -7.44
C LEU A 177 -4.86 5.66 -6.96
N ALA A 178 -4.12 4.68 -6.44
CA ALA A 178 -2.72 4.85 -6.06
C ALA A 178 -1.85 5.21 -7.29
N GLU A 179 -2.07 4.56 -8.46
CA GLU A 179 -1.42 4.95 -9.72
C GLU A 179 -1.79 6.38 -10.13
N HIS A 180 -3.06 6.77 -10.02
CA HIS A 180 -3.49 8.14 -10.30
C HIS A 180 -2.75 9.18 -9.44
N LEU A 181 -2.61 8.92 -8.15
CA LEU A 181 -1.97 9.84 -7.20
C LEU A 181 -0.45 9.90 -7.34
N THR A 182 0.18 8.82 -7.78
CA THR A 182 1.65 8.67 -7.76
C THR A 182 2.29 8.62 -9.13
N GLY A 183 1.52 8.27 -10.17
CA GLY A 183 2.04 7.98 -11.51
C GLY A 183 2.75 6.63 -11.63
N VAL A 184 2.78 5.81 -10.58
CA VAL A 184 3.44 4.51 -10.57
C VAL A 184 2.44 3.40 -10.83
N ARG A 185 2.66 2.67 -11.93
CA ARG A 185 1.93 1.42 -12.21
C ARG A 185 2.65 0.24 -11.58
N ILE A 186 1.98 -0.44 -10.67
CA ILE A 186 2.42 -1.74 -10.17
C ILE A 186 2.07 -2.80 -11.23
N THR A 187 3.05 -3.63 -11.59
CA THR A 187 2.87 -4.68 -12.61
C THR A 187 3.42 -6.02 -12.12
N PRO A 188 2.97 -7.15 -12.69
CA PRO A 188 3.54 -8.46 -12.38
C PRO A 188 5.06 -8.52 -12.58
N GLU A 189 5.56 -7.92 -13.64
CA GLU A 189 6.99 -7.90 -13.98
C GLU A 189 7.81 -7.13 -12.92
N LEU A 190 7.27 -6.00 -12.45
CA LEU A 190 7.86 -5.24 -11.35
C LEU A 190 7.96 -6.09 -10.09
N LEU A 191 6.88 -6.77 -9.73
CA LEU A 191 6.81 -7.57 -8.50
C LEU A 191 7.68 -8.83 -8.56
N GLN A 192 7.78 -9.48 -9.72
CA GLN A 192 8.54 -10.72 -9.88
C GLN A 192 10.03 -10.50 -10.12
N GLY A 193 10.38 -9.49 -10.91
CA GLY A 193 11.74 -9.29 -11.39
C GLY A 193 12.60 -8.36 -10.53
N THR A 194 12.00 -7.66 -9.59
CA THR A 194 12.72 -6.66 -8.80
C THR A 194 13.49 -7.28 -7.65
N THR A 195 14.71 -6.79 -7.42
CA THR A 195 15.44 -7.01 -6.18
C THR A 195 15.10 -5.91 -5.19
N PHE A 196 14.53 -6.31 -4.05
CA PHE A 196 14.11 -5.42 -2.98
C PHE A 196 15.23 -5.25 -1.95
N VAL A 197 15.46 -4.03 -1.52
CA VAL A 197 16.18 -3.73 -0.28
C VAL A 197 15.25 -4.07 0.88
N CYS A 198 15.66 -5.03 1.71
CA CYS A 198 14.82 -5.48 2.82
C CYS A 198 15.31 -4.93 4.16
N GLY A 199 14.39 -4.85 5.08
CA GLY A 199 14.65 -4.42 6.44
C GLY A 199 13.49 -4.76 7.39
N SER A 200 13.63 -4.29 8.62
CA SER A 200 12.55 -4.36 9.60
C SER A 200 12.34 -3.01 10.26
N ALA A 201 11.10 -2.57 10.35
CA ALA A 201 10.68 -1.34 11.02
C ALA A 201 10.16 -1.64 12.43
N GLU A 202 10.38 -0.72 13.36
CA GLU A 202 9.82 -0.78 14.71
C GLU A 202 8.31 -0.54 14.67
N ILE A 203 7.53 -1.37 15.38
CA ILE A 203 6.09 -1.15 15.61
C ILE A 203 5.95 -0.36 16.91
N ARG A 204 5.31 0.80 16.86
CA ARG A 204 5.06 1.67 18.02
C ARG A 204 3.65 1.51 18.52
#